data_738285203c5af24b1a0425b7cf963670
#
_entry.id   738285203c5af24b1a0425b7cf963670
#
_cell.length_a   1.000
_cell.length_b   1.000
_cell.length_c   1.000
_cell.angle_alpha   90.00
_cell.angle_beta   90.00
_cell.angle_gamma   90.00
#
_symmetry.space_group_name_H-M   'P 1'
#
loop_
_entity.id
_entity.type
_entity.pdbx_description
1 polymer ?
#
loop_
_entity_poly.entity_id
_entity_poly.type
_entity_poly.pdbx_seq_one_letter_code
_entity_poly.pdbx_strand_id
1 'polypeptide(L)'
;LLREHWLENKVLIFPDQNLTNDDLENFTLAFGEFGDDPFFGHIDGHQNIAAIQRDPNETTPIFAEVFHTDWSFLDIPPAGTCLYGIIIPPKGGNTLFADQVKAYENLPSHLKDKVDSLIAIHSAELGYAPTGAYGEEDQKNGRSMKIIPSEKAREKYNHPLVRTHHETNKKALYSSAAYIQGFEGLEKEESDNLLIELYEWQTKEELIYSHKWSEKMLVIWDNRSLLHAATGGYDGYQRLLHRTTVADTRF
;
A
#
# COMPACT_ATOMS: atom_id res chain seq x y z
N LEU A 1 3.22 24.04 -2.74
CA LEU A 1 4.19 23.60 -3.75
C LEU A 1 4.42 22.08 -3.70
N LEU A 2 4.92 21.48 -2.60
CA LEU A 2 5.15 20.01 -2.53
C LEU A 2 3.86 19.21 -2.71
N ARG A 3 2.75 19.60 -2.04
CA ARG A 3 1.47 18.94 -2.18
C ARG A 3 0.94 18.98 -3.62
N GLU A 4 1.08 20.08 -4.33
CA GLU A 4 0.69 20.21 -5.75
C GLU A 4 1.48 19.24 -6.63
N HIS A 5 2.80 19.14 -6.45
CA HIS A 5 3.62 18.17 -7.16
C HIS A 5 3.25 16.73 -6.82
N TRP A 6 2.92 16.43 -5.56
CA TRP A 6 2.46 15.12 -5.14
C TRP A 6 1.16 14.72 -5.83
N LEU A 7 0.17 15.61 -5.87
CA LEU A 7 -1.11 15.39 -6.55
C LEU A 7 -0.96 15.24 -8.06
N GLU A 8 -0.02 15.95 -8.67
CA GLU A 8 0.25 15.86 -10.10
C GLU A 8 0.98 14.56 -10.47
N ASN A 9 2.02 14.21 -9.71
CA ASN A 9 2.93 13.11 -10.04
C ASN A 9 2.63 11.81 -9.29
N LYS A 10 1.82 11.85 -8.22
CA LYS A 10 1.41 10.74 -7.35
C LYS A 10 2.54 10.12 -6.53
N VAL A 11 3.78 10.19 -6.99
CA VAL A 11 5.00 9.77 -6.28
C VAL A 11 6.00 10.90 -6.29
N LEU A 12 6.54 11.26 -5.14
CA LEU A 12 7.70 12.15 -5.04
C LEU A 12 8.88 11.40 -4.41
N ILE A 13 10.05 11.62 -4.96
CA ILE A 13 11.30 10.97 -4.58
C ILE A 13 12.32 12.03 -4.20
N PHE A 14 12.89 11.92 -3.01
CA PHE A 14 13.89 12.82 -2.47
C PHE A 14 15.16 12.01 -2.14
N PRO A 15 16.15 11.98 -3.04
CA PRO A 15 17.42 11.29 -2.78
C PRO A 15 18.28 12.06 -1.76
N ASP A 16 19.21 11.37 -1.15
CA ASP A 16 20.28 11.93 -0.29
C ASP A 16 19.78 12.79 0.89
N GLN A 17 18.68 12.38 1.53
CA GLN A 17 18.11 13.05 2.70
C GLN A 17 18.76 12.50 3.99
N ASN A 18 19.32 13.37 4.84
CA ASN A 18 19.83 12.99 6.16
C ASN A 18 18.74 13.27 7.22
N LEU A 19 17.73 12.42 7.27
CA LEU A 19 16.60 12.59 8.19
C LEU A 19 16.82 11.83 9.49
N THR A 20 16.48 12.47 10.61
CA THR A 20 16.14 11.80 11.87
C THR A 20 14.71 11.27 11.79
N ASN A 21 14.30 10.48 12.79
CA ASN A 21 12.90 10.05 12.89
C ASN A 21 11.94 11.23 13.08
N ASP A 22 12.36 12.24 13.88
CA ASP A 22 11.57 13.47 14.05
C ASP A 22 11.41 14.23 12.72
N ASP A 23 12.45 14.26 11.87
CA ASP A 23 12.37 14.88 10.55
C ASP A 23 11.39 14.14 9.63
N LEU A 24 11.35 12.80 9.69
CA LEU A 24 10.39 11.98 8.93
C LEU A 24 8.96 12.26 9.40
N GLU A 25 8.71 12.33 10.70
CA GLU A 25 7.41 12.69 11.27
C GLU A 25 7.01 14.10 10.85
N ASN A 26 7.90 15.09 10.96
CA ASN A 26 7.66 16.46 10.52
C ASN A 26 7.38 16.58 9.02
N PHE A 27 8.09 15.81 8.20
CA PHE A 27 7.81 15.75 6.75
C PHE A 27 6.41 15.22 6.48
N THR A 28 6.01 14.17 7.17
CA THR A 28 4.66 13.58 7.03
C THR A 28 3.58 14.59 7.41
N LEU A 29 3.75 15.31 8.52
CA LEU A 29 2.83 16.35 8.99
C LEU A 29 2.70 17.54 8.02
N ALA A 30 3.69 17.77 7.14
CA ALA A 30 3.57 18.77 6.08
C ALA A 30 2.54 18.40 4.99
N PHE A 31 2.14 17.12 4.92
CA PHE A 31 1.12 16.60 4.00
C PHE A 31 -0.23 16.36 4.69
N GLY A 32 -0.29 16.23 6.01
CA GLY A 32 -1.51 16.01 6.79
C GLY A 32 -1.19 15.37 8.13
N GLU A 33 -2.23 15.14 8.94
CA GLU A 33 -2.10 14.39 10.19
C GLU A 33 -1.65 12.95 9.93
N PHE A 34 -1.19 12.25 10.96
CA PHE A 34 -0.85 10.84 10.83
C PHE A 34 -2.08 9.98 10.60
N GLY A 35 -1.99 9.05 9.66
CA GLY A 35 -2.99 8.02 9.45
C GLY A 35 -2.86 6.86 10.43
N ASP A 36 -3.91 6.07 10.56
CA ASP A 36 -3.89 4.86 11.37
C ASP A 36 -2.98 3.78 10.77
N ASP A 37 -2.32 3.01 11.65
CA ASP A 37 -1.43 1.90 11.30
C ASP A 37 -1.73 0.68 12.18
N PRO A 38 -2.92 0.04 12.02
CA PRO A 38 -3.52 -0.80 13.04
C PRO A 38 -2.80 -2.14 13.29
N PHE A 39 -1.99 -2.61 12.35
CA PHE A 39 -1.37 -3.94 12.42
C PHE A 39 0.15 -3.91 12.48
N PHE A 40 0.78 -2.74 12.54
CA PHE A 40 2.22 -2.62 12.66
C PHE A 40 2.65 -2.21 14.06
N GLY A 41 3.72 -2.83 14.54
CA GLY A 41 4.39 -2.35 15.75
C GLY A 41 5.26 -1.14 15.41
N HIS A 42 5.19 -0.14 16.27
CA HIS A 42 5.98 1.08 16.15
C HIS A 42 7.41 0.89 16.69
N ILE A 43 8.34 1.75 16.25
CA ILE A 43 9.70 1.80 16.79
C ILE A 43 9.72 2.54 18.13
N ASP A 44 10.74 2.29 18.93
CA ASP A 44 10.87 2.90 20.24
C ASP A 44 10.96 4.43 20.13
N GLY A 45 10.16 5.12 20.93
CA GLY A 45 10.11 6.58 20.99
C GLY A 45 9.27 7.27 19.88
N HIS A 46 8.76 6.53 18.88
CA HIS A 46 8.01 7.10 17.75
C HIS A 46 6.76 6.27 17.43
N GLN A 47 5.61 6.71 17.93
CA GLN A 47 4.34 5.98 17.79
C GLN A 47 3.75 6.00 16.35
N ASN A 48 4.30 6.84 15.47
CA ASN A 48 3.82 6.98 14.10
C ASN A 48 4.76 6.36 13.08
N ILE A 49 5.89 5.76 13.52
CA ILE A 49 6.87 5.14 12.64
C ILE A 49 6.86 3.62 12.82
N ALA A 50 6.62 2.90 11.74
CA ALA A 50 6.80 1.46 11.66
C ALA A 50 8.09 1.11 10.92
N ALA A 51 8.80 0.06 11.37
CA ALA A 51 9.96 -0.47 10.67
C ALA A 51 9.51 -1.53 9.64
N ILE A 52 9.71 -1.24 8.37
CA ILE A 52 9.56 -2.22 7.29
C ILE A 52 10.92 -2.88 7.10
N GLN A 53 11.10 -4.05 7.67
CA GLN A 53 12.42 -4.68 7.76
C GLN A 53 12.40 -6.15 7.35
N ARG A 54 13.55 -6.63 6.93
CA ARG A 54 13.88 -8.03 6.68
C ARG A 54 15.32 -8.29 7.06
N ASP A 55 15.54 -9.31 7.87
CA ASP A 55 16.87 -9.75 8.26
C ASP A 55 17.50 -10.64 7.19
N PRO A 56 18.85 -10.72 7.10
CA PRO A 56 19.53 -11.49 6.06
C PRO A 56 19.20 -12.98 6.05
N ASN A 57 18.86 -13.53 7.21
CA ASN A 57 18.57 -14.95 7.38
C ASN A 57 17.06 -15.26 7.37
N GLU A 58 16.20 -14.28 7.16
CA GLU A 58 14.76 -14.45 7.10
C GLU A 58 14.36 -15.23 5.85
N THR A 59 13.53 -16.26 6.01
CA THR A 59 13.04 -17.12 4.92
C THR A 59 11.54 -17.00 4.70
N THR A 60 10.85 -16.14 5.44
CA THR A 60 9.41 -15.89 5.22
C THR A 60 9.18 -15.27 3.84
N PRO A 61 7.98 -15.37 3.25
CA PRO A 61 7.64 -14.66 2.01
C PRO A 61 7.95 -13.16 2.09
N ILE A 62 8.30 -12.55 0.98
CA ILE A 62 8.51 -11.10 0.93
C ILE A 62 7.22 -10.39 1.35
N PHE A 63 7.35 -9.41 2.23
CA PHE A 63 6.21 -8.61 2.68
C PHE A 63 5.70 -7.73 1.55
N ALA A 64 4.36 -7.69 1.35
CA ALA A 64 3.69 -6.81 0.39
C ALA A 64 4.06 -7.03 -1.09
N GLU A 65 4.29 -8.29 -1.53
CA GLU A 65 4.56 -8.62 -2.95
C GLU A 65 3.33 -8.48 -3.87
N VAL A 66 2.12 -8.59 -3.33
CA VAL A 66 0.88 -8.40 -4.10
C VAL A 66 0.58 -6.92 -4.23
N PHE A 67 0.22 -6.45 -5.43
CA PHE A 67 -0.19 -5.07 -5.64
C PHE A 67 -1.40 -4.72 -4.77
N HIS A 68 -1.26 -3.67 -3.96
CA HIS A 68 -2.27 -3.19 -3.04
C HIS A 68 -2.17 -1.67 -2.87
N THR A 69 -3.20 -1.07 -2.29
CA THR A 69 -3.11 0.23 -1.65
C THR A 69 -3.19 0.06 -0.15
N ASP A 70 -2.48 0.90 0.61
CA ASP A 70 -2.40 0.75 2.06
C ASP A 70 -3.77 0.90 2.71
N TRP A 71 -4.05 -0.02 3.61
CA TRP A 71 -5.17 0.01 4.55
C TRP A 71 -6.55 0.32 3.94
N SER A 72 -6.80 -0.13 2.69
CA SER A 72 -8.09 0.07 2.01
C SER A 72 -9.28 -0.56 2.75
N PHE A 73 -9.02 -1.35 3.77
CA PHE A 73 -10.00 -1.96 4.67
C PHE A 73 -10.34 -1.08 5.88
N LEU A 74 -9.87 0.15 5.97
CA LEU A 74 -10.33 1.11 6.98
C LEU A 74 -11.54 1.90 6.47
N ASP A 75 -12.32 2.46 7.39
CA ASP A 75 -13.41 3.38 7.05
C ASP A 75 -12.90 4.59 6.27
N ILE A 76 -11.81 5.18 6.74
CA ILE A 76 -11.07 6.23 6.04
C ILE A 76 -9.62 5.76 5.84
N PRO A 77 -9.29 5.17 4.68
CA PRO A 77 -7.93 4.76 4.36
C PRO A 77 -6.96 5.95 4.27
N PRO A 78 -5.66 5.76 4.54
CA PRO A 78 -4.68 6.84 4.48
C PRO A 78 -4.54 7.41 3.07
N ALA A 79 -4.42 8.74 2.98
CA ALA A 79 -4.20 9.46 1.72
C ALA A 79 -2.85 9.11 1.09
N GLY A 80 -1.83 8.90 1.91
CA GLY A 80 -0.49 8.62 1.42
C GLY A 80 0.38 7.88 2.41
N THR A 81 1.49 7.37 1.91
CA THR A 81 2.51 6.69 2.70
C THR A 81 3.88 7.27 2.37
N CYS A 82 4.67 7.49 3.42
CA CYS A 82 6.08 7.87 3.33
C CYS A 82 6.95 6.66 3.70
N LEU A 83 8.00 6.40 2.92
CA LEU A 83 9.08 5.47 3.28
C LEU A 83 10.43 6.18 3.22
N TYR A 84 11.26 5.94 4.23
CA TYR A 84 12.63 6.43 4.29
C TYR A 84 13.61 5.25 4.35
N GLY A 85 14.53 5.17 3.38
CA GLY A 85 15.52 4.10 3.25
C GLY A 85 16.67 4.24 4.22
N ILE A 86 16.83 3.29 5.16
CA ILE A 86 17.90 3.28 6.18
C ILE A 86 18.98 2.27 5.80
N ILE A 87 18.59 1.01 5.53
CA ILE A 87 19.47 -0.04 5.04
C ILE A 87 18.86 -0.58 3.77
N ILE A 88 19.56 -0.41 2.66
CA ILE A 88 19.07 -0.83 1.35
C ILE A 88 20.01 -1.89 0.78
N PRO A 89 19.47 -3.04 0.35
CA PRO A 89 20.28 -4.09 -0.26
C PRO A 89 20.91 -3.62 -1.58
N PRO A 90 22.09 -4.14 -1.97
CA PRO A 90 22.77 -3.72 -3.20
C PRO A 90 22.05 -4.14 -4.48
N LYS A 91 21.05 -5.03 -4.38
CA LYS A 91 20.24 -5.54 -5.49
C LYS A 91 18.82 -5.88 -5.03
N GLY A 92 17.86 -5.85 -5.93
CA GLY A 92 16.47 -6.19 -5.65
C GLY A 92 15.79 -5.19 -4.72
N GLY A 93 14.67 -5.57 -4.12
CA GLY A 93 13.93 -4.77 -3.15
C GLY A 93 13.31 -3.49 -3.72
N ASN A 94 13.04 -3.44 -5.02
CA ASN A 94 12.35 -2.31 -5.64
C ASN A 94 10.91 -2.21 -5.12
N THR A 95 10.33 -1.02 -5.25
CA THR A 95 8.88 -0.82 -5.11
C THR A 95 8.30 -0.53 -6.48
N LEU A 96 7.26 -1.29 -6.84
CA LEU A 96 6.49 -1.07 -8.07
C LEU A 96 5.28 -0.21 -7.73
N PHE A 97 4.99 0.79 -8.56
CA PHE A 97 3.81 1.63 -8.46
C PHE A 97 2.99 1.50 -9.73
N ALA A 98 1.72 1.13 -9.63
CA ALA A 98 0.79 0.99 -10.75
C ALA A 98 -0.24 2.13 -10.74
N ASP A 99 -0.30 2.91 -11.81
CA ASP A 99 -1.14 4.11 -11.97
C ASP A 99 -2.61 3.75 -12.16
N GLN A 100 -3.41 3.92 -11.12
CA GLN A 100 -4.82 3.53 -11.12
C GLN A 100 -5.75 4.57 -11.80
N VAL A 101 -5.29 5.80 -11.94
CA VAL A 101 -5.99 6.81 -12.76
C VAL A 101 -5.90 6.41 -14.24
N LYS A 102 -4.68 6.12 -14.73
CA LYS A 102 -4.50 5.64 -16.11
C LYS A 102 -5.18 4.29 -16.35
N ALA A 103 -5.14 3.38 -15.35
CA ALA A 103 -5.83 2.09 -15.44
C ALA A 103 -7.33 2.30 -15.69
N TYR A 104 -7.98 3.22 -14.96
CA TYR A 104 -9.40 3.54 -15.15
C TYR A 104 -9.65 4.29 -16.46
N GLU A 105 -8.83 5.29 -16.83
CA GLU A 105 -8.98 6.06 -18.06
C GLU A 105 -8.99 5.16 -19.30
N ASN A 106 -8.11 4.17 -19.31
CA ASN A 106 -7.91 3.23 -20.43
C ASN A 106 -8.73 1.95 -20.32
N LEU A 107 -9.55 1.80 -19.26
CA LEU A 107 -10.35 0.59 -19.05
C LEU A 107 -11.32 0.37 -20.23
N PRO A 108 -11.39 -0.86 -20.80
CA PRO A 108 -12.36 -1.17 -21.84
C PRO A 108 -13.79 -0.80 -21.43
N SER A 109 -14.60 -0.28 -22.38
CA SER A 109 -15.93 0.24 -22.08
C SER A 109 -16.83 -0.77 -21.37
N HIS A 110 -16.78 -2.06 -21.77
CA HIS A 110 -17.58 -3.11 -21.14
C HIS A 110 -17.23 -3.35 -19.65
N LEU A 111 -15.95 -3.16 -19.28
CA LEU A 111 -15.53 -3.21 -17.87
C LEU A 111 -15.88 -1.91 -17.16
N LYS A 112 -15.70 -0.77 -17.81
CA LYS A 112 -16.00 0.54 -17.24
C LYS A 112 -17.45 0.68 -16.80
N ASP A 113 -18.38 0.26 -17.66
CA ASP A 113 -19.81 0.26 -17.34
C ASP A 113 -20.13 -0.69 -16.15
N LYS A 114 -19.40 -1.80 -16.04
CA LYS A 114 -19.56 -2.77 -14.94
C LYS A 114 -19.01 -2.21 -13.62
N VAL A 115 -17.82 -1.59 -13.61
CA VAL A 115 -17.13 -1.19 -12.36
C VAL A 115 -17.61 0.13 -11.77
N ASP A 116 -18.17 1.04 -12.57
CA ASP A 116 -18.53 2.40 -12.14
C ASP A 116 -19.55 2.46 -10.99
N SER A 117 -20.37 1.45 -10.85
CA SER A 117 -21.41 1.36 -9.81
C SER A 117 -21.14 0.30 -8.74
N LEU A 118 -20.03 -0.44 -8.84
CA LEU A 118 -19.74 -1.51 -7.90
C LEU A 118 -19.19 -0.97 -6.58
N ILE A 119 -19.61 -1.64 -5.51
CA ILE A 119 -19.07 -1.46 -4.16
C ILE A 119 -18.22 -2.69 -3.82
N ALA A 120 -16.96 -2.49 -3.51
CA ALA A 120 -16.03 -3.53 -3.10
C ALA A 120 -16.06 -3.69 -1.57
N ILE A 121 -16.03 -4.93 -1.11
CA ILE A 121 -16.00 -5.31 0.31
C ILE A 121 -14.56 -5.59 0.69
N HIS A 122 -13.96 -4.71 1.49
CA HIS A 122 -12.58 -4.80 1.94
C HIS A 122 -12.47 -5.38 3.34
N SER A 123 -11.45 -6.19 3.58
CA SER A 123 -11.08 -6.73 4.89
C SER A 123 -9.58 -7.01 4.96
N ALA A 124 -9.01 -6.86 6.13
CA ALA A 124 -7.62 -7.23 6.41
C ALA A 124 -7.46 -8.74 6.71
N GLU A 125 -8.55 -9.51 6.71
CA GLU A 125 -8.60 -10.89 7.22
C GLU A 125 -7.51 -11.80 6.63
N LEU A 126 -7.36 -11.79 5.30
CA LEU A 126 -6.40 -12.67 4.61
C LEU A 126 -4.93 -12.36 4.97
N GLY A 127 -4.65 -11.11 5.32
CA GLY A 127 -3.29 -10.67 5.70
C GLY A 127 -3.04 -10.74 7.19
N TYR A 128 -3.91 -10.11 7.99
CA TYR A 128 -3.60 -9.71 9.37
C TYR A 128 -4.47 -10.36 10.45
N ALA A 129 -5.40 -11.25 10.11
CA ALA A 129 -6.04 -12.09 11.11
C ALA A 129 -5.00 -13.03 11.75
N PRO A 130 -5.24 -13.56 12.96
CA PRO A 130 -4.31 -14.53 13.59
C PRO A 130 -3.93 -15.71 12.69
N THR A 131 -4.83 -16.09 11.79
CA THR A 131 -4.65 -17.17 10.80
C THR A 131 -4.28 -16.66 9.40
N GLY A 132 -4.09 -15.35 9.22
CA GLY A 132 -3.76 -14.73 7.93
C GLY A 132 -2.30 -14.92 7.52
N ALA A 133 -1.96 -14.44 6.32
CA ALA A 133 -0.63 -14.60 5.74
C ALA A 133 0.51 -14.02 6.60
N TYR A 134 0.23 -12.96 7.35
CA TYR A 134 1.15 -12.32 8.30
C TYR A 134 0.71 -12.57 9.75
N GLY A 135 -0.03 -13.66 9.98
CA GLY A 135 -0.58 -14.03 11.28
C GLY A 135 0.44 -14.66 12.23
N GLU A 136 -0.08 -15.36 13.23
CA GLU A 136 0.75 -15.95 14.29
C GLU A 136 1.79 -16.96 13.78
N GLU A 137 1.47 -17.73 12.75
CA GLU A 137 2.38 -18.72 12.18
C GLU A 137 3.56 -18.07 11.46
N ASP A 138 3.31 -17.02 10.69
CA ASP A 138 4.34 -16.23 10.01
C ASP A 138 5.30 -15.58 11.01
N GLN A 139 4.79 -15.07 12.14
CA GLN A 139 5.62 -14.52 13.22
C GLN A 139 6.50 -15.62 13.88
N LYS A 140 5.96 -16.83 14.10
CA LYS A 140 6.73 -17.97 14.62
C LYS A 140 7.80 -18.44 13.65
N ASN A 141 7.59 -18.28 12.35
CA ASN A 141 8.54 -18.63 11.29
C ASN A 141 9.68 -17.61 11.13
N GLY A 142 9.74 -16.59 12.00
CA GLY A 142 10.89 -15.70 12.12
C GLY A 142 10.83 -14.44 11.26
N ARG A 143 9.62 -13.93 10.97
CA ARG A 143 9.49 -12.61 10.39
C ARG A 143 10.10 -11.55 11.30
N SER A 144 11.05 -10.78 10.77
CA SER A 144 11.73 -9.73 11.52
C SER A 144 10.88 -8.47 11.68
N MET A 145 9.97 -8.21 10.74
CA MET A 145 9.04 -7.09 10.82
C MET A 145 7.99 -7.34 11.93
N LYS A 146 7.78 -6.34 12.79
CA LYS A 146 6.81 -6.43 13.89
C LYS A 146 5.38 -6.20 13.37
N ILE A 147 4.67 -7.27 13.09
CA ILE A 147 3.24 -7.27 12.76
C ILE A 147 2.45 -7.73 13.99
N ILE A 148 1.28 -7.14 14.22
CA ILE A 148 0.39 -7.41 15.35
C ILE A 148 -0.92 -8.00 14.82
N PRO A 149 -1.00 -9.31 14.60
CA PRO A 149 -2.23 -9.94 14.13
C PRO A 149 -3.38 -9.74 15.12
N SER A 150 -4.59 -9.55 14.60
CA SER A 150 -5.76 -9.29 15.45
C SER A 150 -7.05 -9.80 14.81
N GLU A 151 -8.01 -10.24 15.63
CA GLU A 151 -9.37 -10.55 15.18
C GLU A 151 -10.10 -9.34 14.56
N LYS A 152 -9.69 -8.11 14.86
CA LYS A 152 -10.16 -6.89 14.18
C LYS A 152 -9.91 -6.90 12.67
N ALA A 153 -8.93 -7.68 12.20
CA ALA A 153 -8.67 -7.84 10.78
C ALA A 153 -9.85 -8.43 9.99
N ARG A 154 -10.83 -9.06 10.68
CA ARG A 154 -12.04 -9.63 10.06
C ARG A 154 -13.15 -8.59 9.84
N GLU A 155 -12.99 -7.37 10.35
CA GLU A 155 -13.93 -6.28 10.07
C GLU A 155 -13.96 -6.00 8.57
N LYS A 156 -15.14 -5.58 8.09
CA LYS A 156 -15.38 -5.31 6.67
C LYS A 156 -15.82 -3.89 6.47
N TYR A 157 -15.26 -3.25 5.47
CA TYR A 157 -15.63 -1.91 5.04
C TYR A 157 -15.92 -1.91 3.54
N ASN A 158 -16.93 -1.14 3.16
CA ASN A 158 -17.42 -1.09 1.81
C ASN A 158 -17.00 0.23 1.15
N HIS A 159 -16.35 0.13 -0.01
CA HIS A 159 -15.87 1.29 -0.74
C HIS A 159 -16.25 1.21 -2.21
N PRO A 160 -16.53 2.36 -2.86
CA PRO A 160 -16.70 2.39 -4.31
C PRO A 160 -15.46 1.80 -5.01
N LEU A 161 -15.68 0.89 -5.96
CA LEU A 161 -14.59 0.30 -6.75
C LEU A 161 -13.91 1.34 -7.65
N VAL A 162 -14.64 2.38 -8.05
CA VAL A 162 -14.11 3.55 -8.73
C VAL A 162 -14.21 4.75 -7.81
N ARG A 163 -13.05 5.24 -7.37
CA ARG A 163 -12.95 6.39 -6.49
C ARG A 163 -12.69 7.67 -7.29
N THR A 164 -13.41 8.75 -6.97
CA THR A 164 -13.05 10.08 -7.44
C THR A 164 -12.15 10.75 -6.42
N HIS A 165 -10.93 11.04 -6.79
CA HIS A 165 -9.95 11.69 -5.93
C HIS A 165 -10.40 13.14 -5.63
N HIS A 166 -10.69 13.44 -4.37
CA HIS A 166 -11.36 14.68 -3.97
C HIS A 166 -10.54 15.98 -4.18
N GLU A 167 -9.22 15.89 -4.36
CA GLU A 167 -8.36 17.04 -4.63
C GLU A 167 -8.08 17.25 -6.12
N THR A 168 -8.03 16.16 -6.91
CA THR A 168 -7.71 16.24 -8.35
C THR A 168 -8.93 16.07 -9.25
N ASN A 169 -10.07 15.62 -8.71
CA ASN A 169 -11.29 15.22 -9.42
C ASN A 169 -11.08 14.12 -10.48
N LYS A 170 -9.95 13.42 -10.45
CA LYS A 170 -9.68 12.29 -11.33
C LYS A 170 -10.30 11.02 -10.74
N LYS A 171 -10.88 10.18 -11.61
CA LYS A 171 -11.32 8.84 -11.23
C LYS A 171 -10.15 7.86 -11.27
N ALA A 172 -10.11 6.94 -10.33
CA ALA A 172 -9.13 5.87 -10.24
C ALA A 172 -9.82 4.55 -9.89
N LEU A 173 -9.28 3.43 -10.35
CA LEU A 173 -9.65 2.12 -9.82
C LEU A 173 -9.17 2.01 -8.38
N TYR A 174 -10.08 1.60 -7.49
CA TYR A 174 -9.75 1.35 -6.08
C TYR A 174 -9.85 -0.15 -5.78
N SER A 175 -9.13 -0.94 -6.59
CA SER A 175 -9.19 -2.39 -6.63
C SER A 175 -7.94 -3.01 -6.02
N SER A 176 -7.91 -3.11 -4.68
CA SER A 176 -6.82 -3.73 -3.92
C SER A 176 -7.09 -5.23 -3.75
N ALA A 177 -6.56 -6.07 -4.64
CA ALA A 177 -6.78 -7.51 -4.62
C ALA A 177 -6.33 -8.18 -3.31
N ALA A 178 -5.38 -7.59 -2.60
CA ALA A 178 -4.93 -8.08 -1.29
C ALA A 178 -6.01 -7.99 -0.20
N TYR A 179 -7.00 -7.10 -0.35
CA TYR A 179 -7.98 -6.80 0.69
C TYR A 179 -9.43 -6.97 0.25
N ILE A 180 -9.74 -7.01 -1.05
CA ILE A 180 -11.10 -7.20 -1.53
C ILE A 180 -11.51 -8.67 -1.39
N GLN A 181 -12.61 -8.90 -0.68
CA GLN A 181 -13.21 -10.23 -0.49
C GLN A 181 -14.39 -10.53 -1.42
N GLY A 182 -14.89 -9.51 -2.12
CA GLY A 182 -16.01 -9.60 -3.04
C GLY A 182 -16.61 -8.23 -3.36
N PHE A 183 -17.71 -8.23 -4.10
CA PHE A 183 -18.45 -7.03 -4.46
C PHE A 183 -19.91 -7.18 -4.04
N GLU A 184 -20.55 -6.08 -3.61
CA GLU A 184 -21.96 -6.10 -3.26
C GLU A 184 -22.83 -6.57 -4.45
N GLY A 185 -23.72 -7.50 -4.17
CA GLY A 185 -24.68 -8.01 -5.16
C GLY A 185 -24.10 -8.99 -6.18
N LEU A 186 -22.80 -9.32 -6.13
CA LEU A 186 -22.22 -10.37 -6.96
C LEU A 186 -21.99 -11.66 -6.16
N GLU A 187 -22.20 -12.79 -6.82
CA GLU A 187 -21.83 -14.09 -6.28
C GLU A 187 -20.30 -14.25 -6.20
N LYS A 188 -19.82 -15.15 -5.32
CA LYS A 188 -18.39 -15.34 -5.06
C LYS A 188 -17.57 -15.59 -6.32
N GLU A 189 -18.05 -16.50 -7.19
CA GLU A 189 -17.36 -16.85 -8.43
C GLU A 189 -17.26 -15.66 -9.39
N GLU A 190 -18.35 -14.88 -9.51
CA GLU A 190 -18.36 -13.68 -10.35
C GLU A 190 -17.44 -12.60 -9.80
N SER A 191 -17.43 -12.42 -8.48
CA SER A 191 -16.52 -11.50 -7.79
C SER A 191 -15.05 -11.87 -8.00
N ASP A 192 -14.70 -13.15 -7.85
CA ASP A 192 -13.33 -13.64 -8.02
C ASP A 192 -12.84 -13.45 -9.47
N ASN A 193 -13.69 -13.81 -10.45
CA ASN A 193 -13.36 -13.63 -11.86
C ASN A 193 -13.13 -12.15 -12.22
N LEU A 194 -14.00 -11.27 -11.74
CA LEU A 194 -13.85 -9.83 -11.96
C LEU A 194 -12.57 -9.29 -11.29
N LEU A 195 -12.28 -9.71 -10.07
CA LEU A 195 -11.10 -9.26 -9.35
C LEU A 195 -9.80 -9.69 -10.05
N ILE A 196 -9.76 -10.91 -10.60
CA ILE A 196 -8.64 -11.41 -11.40
C ILE A 196 -8.49 -10.57 -12.67
N GLU A 197 -9.58 -10.35 -13.42
CA GLU A 197 -9.57 -9.56 -14.65
C GLU A 197 -9.08 -8.12 -14.40
N LEU A 198 -9.55 -7.49 -13.32
CA LEU A 198 -9.11 -6.16 -12.93
C LEU A 198 -7.65 -6.16 -12.49
N TYR A 199 -7.19 -7.17 -11.73
CA TYR A 199 -5.80 -7.27 -11.32
C TYR A 199 -4.86 -7.38 -12.52
N GLU A 200 -5.16 -8.23 -13.49
CA GLU A 200 -4.39 -8.37 -14.73
C GLU A 200 -4.38 -7.08 -15.55
N TRP A 201 -5.50 -6.36 -15.58
CA TRP A 201 -5.60 -5.07 -16.28
C TRP A 201 -4.77 -3.98 -15.61
N GLN A 202 -4.96 -3.77 -14.32
CA GLN A 202 -4.40 -2.63 -13.58
C GLN A 202 -2.91 -2.77 -13.24
N THR A 203 -2.34 -3.96 -13.45
CA THR A 203 -0.92 -4.26 -13.22
C THR A 203 -0.15 -4.54 -14.51
N LYS A 204 -0.66 -4.08 -15.66
CA LYS A 204 0.07 -4.14 -16.94
C LYS A 204 1.34 -3.31 -16.89
N GLU A 205 2.38 -3.77 -17.60
CA GLU A 205 3.71 -3.16 -17.58
C GLU A 205 3.69 -1.66 -17.93
N GLU A 206 2.85 -1.24 -18.88
CA GLU A 206 2.70 0.16 -19.28
C GLU A 206 2.12 1.09 -18.20
N LEU A 207 1.53 0.53 -17.14
CA LEU A 207 0.99 1.26 -15.99
C LEU A 207 1.97 1.30 -14.81
N ILE A 208 3.09 0.54 -14.88
CA ILE A 208 3.99 0.33 -13.75
C ILE A 208 5.23 1.22 -13.87
N TYR A 209 5.53 1.93 -12.77
CA TYR A 209 6.82 2.53 -12.51
C TYR A 209 7.57 1.69 -11.47
N SER A 210 8.78 1.23 -11.81
CA SER A 210 9.65 0.49 -10.90
C SER A 210 10.66 1.42 -10.24
N HIS A 211 10.51 1.62 -8.93
CA HIS A 211 11.37 2.48 -8.13
C HIS A 211 12.53 1.67 -7.51
N LYS A 212 13.76 2.11 -7.79
CA LYS A 212 14.98 1.56 -7.18
C LYS A 212 15.40 2.41 -5.98
N TRP A 213 15.57 1.77 -4.84
CA TRP A 213 15.96 2.41 -3.59
C TRP A 213 17.47 2.67 -3.49
N SER A 214 17.82 3.70 -2.74
CA SER A 214 19.13 3.92 -2.13
C SER A 214 18.97 4.32 -0.67
N GLU A 215 20.02 4.16 0.13
CA GLU A 215 20.02 4.68 1.50
C GLU A 215 19.79 6.19 1.50
N LYS A 216 19.15 6.70 2.57
CA LYS A 216 18.79 8.11 2.72
C LYS A 216 17.83 8.66 1.66
N MET A 217 17.13 7.80 0.98
CA MET A 217 16.07 8.19 0.04
C MET A 217 14.73 8.22 0.76
N LEU A 218 14.00 9.33 0.62
CA LEU A 218 12.65 9.49 1.08
C LEU A 218 11.69 9.43 -0.12
N VAL A 219 10.64 8.65 -0.01
CA VAL A 219 9.58 8.56 -1.03
C VAL A 219 8.23 8.74 -0.35
N ILE A 220 7.36 9.54 -0.96
CA ILE A 220 5.94 9.64 -0.62
C ILE A 220 5.10 9.30 -1.83
N TRP A 221 4.03 8.51 -1.64
CA TRP A 221 3.08 8.21 -2.71
C TRP A 221 1.64 8.37 -2.26
N ASP A 222 0.76 8.57 -3.27
CA ASP A 222 -0.68 8.77 -3.09
C ASP A 222 -1.43 7.44 -3.19
N ASN A 223 -1.92 6.93 -2.05
CA ASN A 223 -2.68 5.69 -1.95
C ASN A 223 -4.04 5.76 -2.65
N ARG A 224 -4.54 6.95 -2.94
CA ARG A 224 -5.83 7.17 -3.60
C ARG A 224 -5.77 6.98 -5.11
N SER A 225 -4.55 6.97 -5.67
CA SER A 225 -4.29 6.97 -7.10
C SER A 225 -3.38 5.85 -7.56
N LEU A 226 -2.77 5.10 -6.63
CA LEU A 226 -1.77 4.07 -6.92
C LEU A 226 -2.08 2.76 -6.20
N LEU A 227 -1.73 1.66 -6.86
CA LEU A 227 -1.34 0.43 -6.17
C LEU A 227 0.18 0.36 -6.12
N HIS A 228 0.70 -0.34 -5.11
CA HIS A 228 2.13 -0.61 -5.01
C HIS A 228 2.41 -2.04 -4.57
N ALA A 229 3.62 -2.52 -4.89
CA ALA A 229 4.10 -3.84 -4.51
C ALA A 229 5.61 -3.81 -4.25
N ALA A 230 6.07 -4.59 -3.27
CA ALA A 230 7.49 -4.82 -3.06
C ALA A 230 7.99 -5.94 -3.96
N THR A 231 9.27 -5.88 -4.35
CA THR A 231 9.92 -6.99 -5.06
C THR A 231 10.96 -7.67 -4.17
N GLY A 232 11.16 -8.95 -4.39
CA GLY A 232 12.25 -9.72 -3.78
C GLY A 232 13.60 -9.50 -4.45
N GLY A 233 14.42 -10.55 -4.51
CA GLY A 233 15.73 -10.57 -5.18
C GLY A 233 16.88 -10.06 -4.33
N TYR A 234 16.69 -9.96 -3.00
CA TYR A 234 17.70 -9.52 -2.04
C TYR A 234 17.93 -10.52 -0.89
N ASP A 235 17.67 -11.79 -1.13
CA ASP A 235 17.96 -12.83 -0.14
C ASP A 235 19.41 -12.79 0.32
N GLY A 236 19.61 -12.95 1.63
CA GLY A 236 20.91 -12.84 2.28
C GLY A 236 21.36 -11.40 2.60
N TYR A 237 20.54 -10.39 2.30
CA TYR A 237 20.83 -8.99 2.62
C TYR A 237 19.78 -8.42 3.56
N GLN A 238 20.23 -7.57 4.48
CA GLN A 238 19.34 -6.79 5.33
C GLN A 238 18.64 -5.70 4.53
N ARG A 239 17.38 -5.44 4.88
CA ARG A 239 16.62 -4.29 4.38
C ARG A 239 15.88 -3.63 5.54
N LEU A 240 15.97 -2.30 5.64
CA LEU A 240 15.27 -1.53 6.66
C LEU A 240 14.82 -0.19 6.07
N LEU A 241 13.51 0.08 6.15
CA LEU A 241 12.93 1.38 5.89
C LEU A 241 12.03 1.78 7.05
N HIS A 242 11.94 3.06 7.32
CA HIS A 242 10.97 3.63 8.24
C HIS A 242 9.76 4.15 7.48
N ARG A 243 8.57 3.81 7.98
CA ARG A 243 7.28 4.12 7.36
C ARG A 243 6.43 4.98 8.25
N THR A 244 5.80 6.00 7.64
CA THR A 244 4.70 6.77 8.22
C THR A 244 3.54 6.83 7.24
N THR A 245 2.34 7.15 7.72
CA THR A 245 1.15 7.34 6.86
C THR A 245 0.56 8.73 7.06
N VAL A 246 -0.01 9.28 6.00
CA VAL A 246 -0.76 10.55 5.99
C VAL A 246 -2.24 10.22 6.02
N ALA A 247 -2.98 10.75 7.01
CA ALA A 247 -4.43 10.59 7.08
C ALA A 247 -5.13 11.22 5.88
N ASP A 248 -6.22 10.60 5.43
CA ASP A 248 -7.17 11.29 4.56
C ASP A 248 -8.23 12.00 5.41
N THR A 249 -8.83 13.05 4.87
CA THR A 249 -9.88 13.82 5.54
C THR A 249 -11.27 13.31 5.21
N ARG A 250 -11.37 12.50 4.15
CA ARG A 250 -12.63 11.89 3.67
C ARG A 250 -12.32 10.81 2.62
N PHE A 251 -13.27 9.92 2.46
CA PHE A 251 -13.27 8.90 1.41
C PHE A 251 -14.17 9.31 0.24
#